data_52e0b79628828da0bcb7270069dc3c17
#
_entry.id   52e0b79628828da0bcb7270069dc3c17
#
_cell.length_a   1.000
_cell.length_b   1.000
_cell.length_c   1.000
_cell.angle_alpha   90.00
_cell.angle_beta   90.00
_cell.angle_gamma   90.00
#
_symmetry.space_group_name_H-M   'P 1'
#
loop_
_entity.id
_entity.type
_entity.pdbx_description
1 polymer ?
#
loop_
_entity_poly.entity_id
_entity_poly.type
_entity_poly.pdbx_seq_one_letter_code
_entity_poly.pdbx_strand_id
1 'polypeptide(L)'
;MAWVSTQASLPEHRNIERTAGTEQTHVPVWKRRQTRHLWPVMEKREVPEPTADGLGAPEDEGQNVAIELQNPSALNPPLTDGGLVPNLKWSFALSNNLKDKGGYIREQLESDLPPSTDFAGAQNHLTKGSIRQMHWHSCSEWGYVTNGTVTISMVDNDGRNQVANATAGDIWYFPKGQPHVIQGVEDSNEYLLVFDAGDFANEGLTFNVDDWLTHTPAEVILKNFGLDNRSTAFDHVPPNFGSINTGKVADESVDSPFGQLTGNASWYFPASKMEFTQAPGGGGSYKRVDSTNFPVSQKIVGQIVRVKPRGMREMHWHPNGVEWLYFQSGTARATVWLGAGNARTFDFTDGDTAVFPDNSGHYIENTSDTDDLFYLEIFNSDVVEDVSLIQWLALTPPDLVSQVLNVSVDVVKALSKEKQVILAAKP
;
A
#
# COMPACT_ATOMS: atom_id res chain seq x y z
N MET A 1 -13.64 -23.67 49.58
CA MET A 1 -13.51 -22.30 50.10
C MET A 1 -14.24 -21.38 49.10
N ALA A 2 -15.24 -20.69 49.61
CA ALA A 2 -16.26 -20.03 48.83
C ALA A 2 -15.75 -18.70 48.18
N TRP A 3 -16.14 -18.47 46.94
CA TRP A 3 -16.01 -17.16 46.30
C TRP A 3 -17.27 -16.34 46.58
N VAL A 4 -17.07 -15.17 47.19
CA VAL A 4 -18.12 -14.19 47.45
C VAL A 4 -18.22 -13.28 46.22
N SER A 5 -19.42 -13.25 45.61
CA SER A 5 -19.78 -12.29 44.55
C SER A 5 -20.28 -11.02 45.18
N THR A 6 -19.65 -9.87 44.89
CA THR A 6 -20.20 -8.54 45.18
C THR A 6 -20.86 -8.00 43.92
N GLN A 7 -22.20 -7.90 43.95
CA GLN A 7 -23.00 -7.15 42.99
C GLN A 7 -22.91 -5.66 43.32
N ALA A 8 -22.54 -4.83 42.35
CA ALA A 8 -22.67 -3.38 42.42
C ALA A 8 -24.04 -2.97 41.84
N SER A 9 -24.82 -2.27 42.61
CA SER A 9 -26.13 -1.72 42.27
C SER A 9 -26.04 -0.49 41.35
N LEU A 10 -26.91 -0.47 40.33
CA LEU A 10 -27.16 0.67 39.44
C LEU A 10 -27.98 1.75 40.14
N PRO A 11 -27.78 3.04 39.89
CA PRO A 11 -28.61 4.09 40.43
C PRO A 11 -29.90 4.31 39.61
N GLU A 12 -30.95 4.67 40.33
CA GLU A 12 -32.32 4.86 39.88
C GLU A 12 -32.52 6.00 38.88
N HIS A 13 -33.44 5.75 37.95
CA HIS A 13 -33.98 6.72 36.99
C HIS A 13 -34.76 7.84 37.68
N ARG A 14 -34.38 9.11 37.48
CA ARG A 14 -35.26 10.26 37.73
C ARG A 14 -36.07 10.56 36.48
N ASN A 15 -37.39 10.49 36.64
CA ASN A 15 -38.36 11.00 35.68
C ASN A 15 -38.24 12.53 35.59
N ILE A 16 -38.04 13.03 34.37
CA ILE A 16 -38.23 14.45 34.04
C ILE A 16 -39.41 14.52 33.10
N GLU A 17 -40.48 15.17 33.60
CA GLU A 17 -41.67 15.50 32.81
C GLU A 17 -41.32 16.38 31.60
N ARG A 18 -41.79 15.97 30.42
CA ARG A 18 -41.73 16.77 29.19
C ARG A 18 -42.96 17.67 29.12
N THR A 19 -42.74 18.97 29.23
CA THR A 19 -43.70 19.98 28.75
C THR A 19 -43.56 20.11 27.23
N ALA A 20 -44.69 19.94 26.55
CA ALA A 20 -44.80 20.11 25.12
C ALA A 20 -44.67 21.58 24.72
N GLY A 21 -43.59 21.90 24.01
CA GLY A 21 -43.43 23.15 23.26
C GLY A 21 -43.25 22.85 21.80
N THR A 22 -44.21 23.15 20.98
CA THR A 22 -44.19 23.04 19.53
C THR A 22 -43.38 24.19 18.94
N GLU A 23 -42.13 23.95 18.60
CA GLU A 23 -41.39 24.78 17.64
C GLU A 23 -41.12 23.95 16.39
N GLN A 24 -41.83 24.32 15.31
CA GLN A 24 -41.56 23.84 13.96
C GLN A 24 -40.29 24.47 13.47
N THR A 25 -39.17 23.74 13.47
CA THR A 25 -37.97 24.10 12.74
C THR A 25 -38.18 23.75 11.26
N HIS A 26 -38.29 24.75 10.43
CA HIS A 26 -38.25 24.63 8.98
C HIS A 26 -36.89 24.08 8.54
N VAL A 27 -36.88 22.83 8.12
CA VAL A 27 -35.77 22.28 7.33
C VAL A 27 -35.91 22.80 5.91
N PRO A 28 -34.91 23.47 5.30
CA PRO A 28 -35.00 23.92 3.93
C PRO A 28 -35.10 22.71 2.99
N VAL A 29 -36.23 22.55 2.35
CA VAL A 29 -36.39 21.59 1.25
C VAL A 29 -35.60 22.14 0.06
N TRP A 30 -34.42 21.57 -0.20
CA TRP A 30 -33.70 21.83 -1.43
C TRP A 30 -34.52 21.33 -2.63
N LYS A 31 -35.16 22.25 -3.36
CA LYS A 31 -35.78 21.93 -4.63
C LYS A 31 -34.71 21.42 -5.57
N ARG A 32 -34.75 20.11 -5.86
CA ARG A 32 -33.99 19.51 -6.96
C ARG A 32 -34.42 20.23 -8.25
N ARG A 33 -33.56 21.09 -8.78
CA ARG A 33 -33.63 21.49 -10.17
C ARG A 33 -33.22 20.26 -10.98
N GLN A 34 -34.19 19.61 -11.61
CA GLN A 34 -33.92 18.68 -12.71
C GLN A 34 -33.42 19.51 -13.91
N THR A 35 -32.12 19.72 -13.97
CA THR A 35 -31.46 20.05 -15.22
C THR A 35 -30.93 18.72 -15.78
N ARG A 36 -31.44 18.32 -16.93
CA ARG A 36 -30.83 17.26 -17.76
C ARG A 36 -29.45 17.79 -18.17
N HIS A 37 -28.44 17.47 -17.41
CA HIS A 37 -27.06 17.61 -17.86
C HIS A 37 -26.70 16.31 -18.58
N LEU A 38 -26.69 16.39 -19.92
CA LEU A 38 -25.73 15.62 -20.71
C LEU A 38 -24.39 15.77 -20.00
N TRP A 39 -23.74 14.66 -19.68
CA TRP A 39 -22.40 14.67 -19.11
C TRP A 39 -21.54 15.60 -19.96
N PRO A 40 -20.96 16.68 -19.40
CA PRO A 40 -20.05 17.49 -20.19
C PRO A 40 -18.93 16.55 -20.64
N VAL A 41 -18.59 16.60 -21.92
CA VAL A 41 -17.30 16.13 -22.42
C VAL A 41 -16.29 16.61 -21.40
N MET A 42 -15.48 15.70 -20.84
CA MET A 42 -14.46 16.07 -19.86
C MET A 42 -13.56 17.10 -20.53
N GLU A 43 -13.86 18.37 -20.29
CA GLU A 43 -12.92 19.43 -20.60
C GLU A 43 -11.65 19.16 -19.83
N LYS A 44 -10.51 19.36 -20.48
CA LYS A 44 -9.19 19.30 -19.88
C LYS A 44 -9.26 20.02 -18.52
N ARG A 45 -9.25 19.30 -17.42
CA ARG A 45 -9.20 19.93 -16.10
C ARG A 45 -7.84 20.59 -16.00
N GLU A 46 -7.84 21.90 -16.11
CA GLU A 46 -6.68 22.67 -15.68
C GLU A 46 -6.52 22.41 -14.18
N VAL A 47 -5.28 22.17 -13.75
CA VAL A 47 -4.96 22.09 -12.32
C VAL A 47 -5.38 23.43 -11.71
N PRO A 48 -6.32 23.46 -10.75
CA PRO A 48 -6.73 24.72 -10.15
C PRO A 48 -5.52 25.33 -9.47
N GLU A 49 -5.17 26.56 -9.83
CA GLU A 49 -4.18 27.30 -9.06
C GLU A 49 -4.85 27.77 -7.76
N PRO A 50 -4.16 27.70 -6.61
CA PRO A 50 -4.67 28.20 -5.33
C PRO A 50 -4.56 29.72 -5.29
N THR A 51 -5.37 30.39 -6.12
CA THR A 51 -5.35 31.84 -6.31
C THR A 51 -6.70 32.48 -6.02
N ALA A 52 -6.69 33.80 -5.84
CA ALA A 52 -7.90 34.60 -5.57
C ALA A 52 -8.92 34.66 -6.72
N ASP A 53 -8.66 34.04 -7.86
CA ASP A 53 -9.57 34.01 -9.02
C ASP A 53 -10.71 32.97 -8.92
N GLY A 54 -10.76 32.21 -7.83
CA GLY A 54 -11.89 31.34 -7.49
C GLY A 54 -11.81 29.92 -8.05
N LEU A 55 -10.67 29.50 -8.59
CA LEU A 55 -10.43 28.13 -9.05
C LEU A 55 -9.87 27.20 -7.97
N GLY A 56 -9.70 27.68 -6.77
CA GLY A 56 -9.15 26.95 -5.64
C GLY A 56 -9.37 27.70 -4.33
N ALA A 57 -8.58 27.37 -3.32
CA ALA A 57 -8.56 28.14 -2.08
C ALA A 57 -8.13 29.58 -2.37
N PRO A 58 -8.69 30.60 -1.69
CA PRO A 58 -8.24 31.97 -1.83
C PRO A 58 -6.75 32.07 -1.42
N GLU A 59 -6.01 32.98 -2.06
CA GLU A 59 -4.67 33.32 -1.60
C GLU A 59 -4.73 33.73 -0.13
N ASP A 60 -3.99 33.01 0.69
CA ASP A 60 -3.88 33.28 2.12
C ASP A 60 -2.40 33.14 2.55
N GLU A 61 -1.97 33.98 3.48
CA GLU A 61 -0.63 33.87 4.03
C GLU A 61 -0.49 32.50 4.73
N GLY A 62 0.50 31.70 4.30
CA GLY A 62 0.77 30.38 4.89
C GLY A 62 0.25 29.17 4.11
N GLN A 63 -0.35 29.38 2.94
CA GLN A 63 -0.67 28.27 2.02
C GLN A 63 0.59 27.53 1.57
N ASN A 64 0.51 26.20 1.52
CA ASN A 64 1.56 25.39 0.94
C ASN A 64 1.22 25.07 -0.54
N VAL A 65 1.48 26.05 -1.41
CA VAL A 65 1.16 25.98 -2.84
C VAL A 65 1.71 24.71 -3.49
N ALA A 66 2.90 24.26 -3.11
CA ALA A 66 3.50 23.04 -3.68
C ALA A 66 2.69 21.79 -3.34
N ILE A 67 2.17 21.65 -2.12
CA ILE A 67 1.32 20.54 -1.72
C ILE A 67 -0.07 20.67 -2.38
N GLU A 68 -0.60 21.86 -2.44
CA GLU A 68 -1.92 22.13 -3.06
C GLU A 68 -1.91 21.80 -4.55
N LEU A 69 -0.88 22.16 -5.29
CA LEU A 69 -0.72 21.80 -6.70
C LEU A 69 -0.60 20.28 -6.93
N GLN A 70 -0.10 19.55 -5.94
CA GLN A 70 -0.06 18.07 -5.97
C GLN A 70 -1.41 17.43 -5.60
N ASN A 71 -2.35 18.22 -5.08
CA ASN A 71 -3.66 17.74 -4.63
C ASN A 71 -4.80 18.60 -5.17
N PRO A 72 -4.90 18.81 -6.49
CA PRO A 72 -5.88 19.73 -7.08
C PRO A 72 -7.33 19.34 -6.76
N SER A 73 -7.65 18.05 -6.56
CA SER A 73 -8.99 17.63 -6.14
C SER A 73 -9.32 18.00 -4.70
N ALA A 74 -8.34 18.27 -3.84
CA ALA A 74 -8.59 18.80 -2.49
C ALA A 74 -9.00 20.28 -2.55
N LEU A 75 -8.46 21.06 -3.50
CA LEU A 75 -8.79 22.47 -3.70
C LEU A 75 -10.15 22.64 -4.41
N ASN A 76 -10.40 21.80 -5.41
CA ASN A 76 -11.61 21.85 -6.22
C ASN A 76 -12.17 20.43 -6.45
N PRO A 77 -12.79 19.83 -5.41
CA PRO A 77 -13.29 18.47 -5.51
C PRO A 77 -14.38 18.34 -6.59
N PRO A 78 -14.48 17.18 -7.25
CA PRO A 78 -15.59 16.92 -8.16
C PRO A 78 -16.93 17.06 -7.44
N LEU A 79 -17.96 17.52 -8.17
CA LEU A 79 -19.32 17.61 -7.64
C LEU A 79 -19.92 16.25 -7.24
N THR A 80 -19.27 15.17 -7.60
CA THR A 80 -19.62 13.79 -7.24
C THR A 80 -19.06 13.36 -5.88
N ASP A 81 -18.09 14.09 -5.33
CA ASP A 81 -17.60 13.85 -3.99
C ASP A 81 -18.66 14.20 -2.95
N GLY A 82 -18.76 13.40 -1.90
CA GLY A 82 -19.79 13.60 -0.87
C GLY A 82 -19.59 12.70 0.33
N GLY A 83 -20.27 13.02 1.42
CA GLY A 83 -20.21 12.27 2.66
C GLY A 83 -18.90 12.43 3.43
N LEU A 84 -18.57 11.43 4.23
CA LEU A 84 -17.40 11.43 5.12
C LEU A 84 -16.44 10.29 4.72
N VAL A 85 -15.56 10.55 3.77
CA VAL A 85 -14.45 9.65 3.43
C VAL A 85 -13.19 10.19 4.11
N PRO A 86 -12.49 9.39 4.93
CA PRO A 86 -11.25 9.82 5.58
C PRO A 86 -10.17 10.11 4.54
N ASN A 87 -9.04 10.66 4.98
CA ASN A 87 -7.86 10.71 4.13
C ASN A 87 -7.35 9.28 3.89
N LEU A 88 -7.24 8.89 2.61
CA LEU A 88 -6.75 7.57 2.18
C LEU A 88 -5.37 7.64 1.50
N LYS A 89 -4.73 8.81 1.56
CA LYS A 89 -3.45 9.09 0.89
C LYS A 89 -2.40 9.53 1.89
N TRP A 90 -1.15 9.09 1.66
CA TRP A 90 0.05 9.60 2.32
C TRP A 90 1.17 9.79 1.28
N SER A 91 2.07 10.73 1.53
CA SER A 91 3.29 10.87 0.73
C SER A 91 4.51 10.55 1.58
N PHE A 92 5.40 9.68 1.09
CA PHE A 92 6.68 9.42 1.77
C PHE A 92 7.54 10.68 1.93
N ALA A 93 7.28 11.74 1.14
CA ALA A 93 7.91 13.04 1.33
C ALA A 93 7.57 13.70 2.68
N LEU A 94 6.45 13.31 3.30
CA LEU A 94 6.02 13.78 4.62
C LEU A 94 6.56 12.91 5.76
N SER A 95 7.07 11.72 5.47
CA SER A 95 7.62 10.79 6.46
C SER A 95 8.97 11.29 6.98
N ASN A 96 9.25 10.99 8.25
CA ASN A 96 10.56 11.20 8.81
C ASN A 96 11.61 10.39 8.05
N ASN A 97 12.75 11.02 7.77
CA ASN A 97 13.86 10.34 7.14
C ASN A 97 14.84 9.89 8.24
N LEU A 98 14.79 8.61 8.58
CA LEU A 98 15.70 7.96 9.53
C LEU A 98 17.04 7.71 8.83
N LYS A 99 18.00 8.60 9.02
CA LYS A 99 19.30 8.57 8.31
C LYS A 99 20.36 7.90 9.14
N ASP A 100 21.01 6.93 8.51
CA ASP A 100 22.24 6.29 8.98
C ASP A 100 23.41 6.56 8.02
N LYS A 101 24.65 6.16 8.42
CA LYS A 101 25.83 6.33 7.56
C LYS A 101 25.73 5.56 6.23
N GLY A 102 24.99 4.47 6.22
CA GLY A 102 24.87 3.57 5.08
C GLY A 102 23.61 3.76 4.23
N GLY A 103 22.73 4.70 4.60
CA GLY A 103 21.48 4.89 3.86
C GLY A 103 20.41 5.60 4.68
N TYR A 104 19.15 5.38 4.32
CA TYR A 104 18.00 5.91 5.06
C TYR A 104 16.77 5.01 4.94
N ILE A 105 15.84 5.21 5.84
CA ILE A 105 14.51 4.59 5.84
C ILE A 105 13.45 5.70 6.00
N ARG A 106 12.39 5.63 5.23
CA ARG A 106 11.16 6.42 5.40
C ARG A 106 10.00 5.46 5.55
N GLU A 107 9.17 5.68 6.54
CA GLU A 107 8.06 4.79 6.87
C GLU A 107 6.72 5.50 6.73
N GLN A 108 5.70 4.76 6.30
CA GLN A 108 4.30 5.13 6.41
C GLN A 108 3.63 4.08 7.30
N LEU A 109 3.21 4.50 8.47
CA LEU A 109 2.56 3.67 9.48
C LEU A 109 1.07 4.02 9.58
N GLU A 110 0.31 3.25 10.35
CA GLU A 110 -1.07 3.61 10.68
C GLU A 110 -1.18 4.95 11.45
N SER A 111 -0.13 5.36 12.17
CA SER A 111 -0.07 6.68 12.80
C SER A 111 0.00 7.84 11.80
N ASP A 112 0.53 7.60 10.60
CA ASP A 112 0.60 8.58 9.50
C ASP A 112 -0.66 8.53 8.65
N LEU A 113 -1.16 7.34 8.40
CA LEU A 113 -2.36 7.05 7.60
C LEU A 113 -3.31 6.11 8.36
N PRO A 114 -4.16 6.64 9.26
CA PRO A 114 -4.97 5.82 10.16
C PRO A 114 -5.86 4.75 9.52
N PRO A 115 -6.36 4.88 8.26
CA PRO A 115 -7.06 3.79 7.61
C PRO A 115 -6.17 2.60 7.20
N SER A 116 -4.83 2.74 7.26
CA SER A 116 -3.86 1.70 6.86
C SER A 116 -3.50 0.76 8.01
N THR A 117 -4.49 0.16 8.66
CA THR A 117 -4.28 -0.76 9.80
C THR A 117 -3.69 -2.09 9.39
N ASP A 118 -4.00 -2.54 8.18
CA ASP A 118 -3.57 -3.84 7.64
C ASP A 118 -2.23 -3.78 6.91
N PHE A 119 -1.76 -2.57 6.61
CA PHE A 119 -0.52 -2.36 5.88
C PHE A 119 0.30 -1.20 6.43
N ALA A 120 1.61 -1.36 6.40
CA ALA A 120 2.57 -0.27 6.47
C ALA A 120 3.57 -0.39 5.32
N GLY A 121 4.14 0.74 4.91
CA GLY A 121 5.15 0.79 3.88
C GLY A 121 6.46 1.40 4.37
N ALA A 122 7.60 0.99 3.79
CA ALA A 122 8.88 1.63 4.04
C ALA A 122 9.70 1.78 2.76
N GLN A 123 10.13 3.00 2.46
CA GLN A 123 11.14 3.25 1.44
C GLN A 123 12.53 3.15 2.07
N ASN A 124 13.39 2.34 1.49
CA ASN A 124 14.75 2.10 1.96
C ASN A 124 15.77 2.47 0.89
N HIS A 125 16.86 3.06 1.32
CA HIS A 125 18.04 3.32 0.50
C HIS A 125 19.28 2.78 1.19
N LEU A 126 20.09 2.00 0.46
CA LEU A 126 21.38 1.50 0.90
C LEU A 126 22.47 1.93 -0.08
N THR A 127 23.57 2.47 0.45
CA THR A 127 24.79 2.66 -0.33
C THR A 127 25.51 1.31 -0.48
N LYS A 128 26.48 1.25 -1.37
CA LYS A 128 27.27 0.03 -1.64
C LYS A 128 27.90 -0.56 -0.38
N GLY A 129 27.65 -1.85 -0.16
CA GLY A 129 28.13 -2.59 0.99
C GLY A 129 27.37 -2.35 2.28
N SER A 130 26.48 -1.35 2.33
CA SER A 130 25.65 -1.10 3.51
C SER A 130 24.61 -2.20 3.69
N ILE A 131 24.29 -2.49 4.95
CA ILE A 131 23.51 -3.65 5.36
C ILE A 131 22.35 -3.17 6.22
N ARG A 132 21.11 -3.47 5.77
CA ARG A 132 19.97 -3.54 6.68
C ARG A 132 20.20 -4.77 7.55
N GLN A 133 20.47 -4.55 8.83
CA GLN A 133 21.05 -5.54 9.72
C GLN A 133 20.24 -6.84 9.81
N MET A 134 20.82 -7.88 10.39
CA MET A 134 20.17 -9.18 10.61
C MET A 134 19.02 -9.03 11.60
N HIS A 135 17.82 -9.33 11.15
CA HIS A 135 16.60 -9.13 11.94
C HIS A 135 15.46 -10.05 11.48
N TRP A 136 14.33 -10.00 12.20
CA TRP A 136 13.06 -10.58 11.81
C TRP A 136 11.91 -9.71 12.32
N HIS A 137 10.72 -9.90 11.74
CA HIS A 137 9.51 -9.18 12.12
C HIS A 137 8.46 -10.13 12.71
N SER A 138 7.57 -9.60 13.55
CA SER A 138 6.36 -10.30 14.00
C SER A 138 5.21 -10.26 12.98
N CYS A 139 5.44 -9.72 11.79
CA CYS A 139 4.58 -9.70 10.62
C CYS A 139 5.32 -10.25 9.39
N SER A 140 4.63 -10.38 8.26
CA SER A 140 5.26 -10.71 6.98
C SER A 140 5.82 -9.46 6.32
N GLU A 141 6.88 -9.62 5.53
CA GLU A 141 7.48 -8.56 4.71
C GLU A 141 7.41 -8.93 3.23
N TRP A 142 6.95 -8.01 2.41
CA TRP A 142 7.01 -8.08 0.96
C TRP A 142 7.89 -6.95 0.44
N GLY A 143 8.90 -7.26 -0.38
CA GLY A 143 9.86 -6.30 -0.87
C GLY A 143 9.87 -6.19 -2.38
N TYR A 144 10.12 -4.97 -2.89
CA TYR A 144 10.23 -4.64 -4.31
C TYR A 144 11.41 -3.71 -4.55
N VAL A 145 12.33 -4.09 -5.43
CA VAL A 145 13.48 -3.23 -5.77
C VAL A 145 13.05 -2.18 -6.78
N THR A 146 13.21 -0.91 -6.42
CA THR A 146 12.90 0.22 -7.30
C THR A 146 14.12 0.69 -8.10
N ASN A 147 15.32 0.54 -7.54
CA ASN A 147 16.58 0.93 -8.19
C ASN A 147 17.77 0.12 -7.67
N GLY A 148 18.73 -0.18 -8.53
CA GLY A 148 19.96 -0.89 -8.19
C GLY A 148 19.79 -2.38 -7.98
N THR A 149 20.62 -2.95 -7.10
CA THR A 149 20.66 -4.38 -6.78
C THR A 149 20.91 -4.57 -5.29
N VAL A 150 20.15 -5.43 -4.64
CA VAL A 150 20.41 -5.84 -3.25
C VAL A 150 20.61 -7.33 -3.17
N THR A 151 21.55 -7.76 -2.32
CA THR A 151 21.66 -9.15 -1.88
C THR A 151 20.71 -9.36 -0.72
N ILE A 152 19.80 -10.32 -0.84
CA ILE A 152 18.92 -10.79 0.23
C ILE A 152 19.41 -12.16 0.70
N SER A 153 19.49 -12.35 2.01
CA SER A 153 19.85 -13.64 2.61
C SER A 153 18.86 -13.99 3.71
N MET A 154 18.36 -15.22 3.70
CA MET A 154 17.34 -15.69 4.60
C MET A 154 17.55 -17.16 4.97
N VAL A 155 17.01 -17.55 6.13
CA VAL A 155 17.04 -18.93 6.64
C VAL A 155 15.66 -19.28 7.18
N ASP A 156 15.15 -20.47 6.85
CA ASP A 156 13.88 -20.96 7.41
C ASP A 156 14.09 -21.75 8.72
N ASN A 157 12.96 -22.14 9.33
CA ASN A 157 12.98 -22.90 10.60
C ASN A 157 13.54 -24.31 10.48
N ASP A 158 13.67 -24.85 9.28
CA ASP A 158 14.28 -26.17 9.00
C ASP A 158 15.77 -26.05 8.69
N GLY A 159 16.34 -24.85 8.73
CA GLY A 159 17.74 -24.57 8.46
C GLY A 159 18.08 -24.50 6.97
N ARG A 160 17.09 -24.51 6.07
CA ARG A 160 17.33 -24.23 4.64
C ARG A 160 17.58 -22.75 4.46
N ASN A 161 18.49 -22.40 3.57
CA ASN A 161 18.78 -20.99 3.31
C ASN A 161 18.59 -20.62 1.83
N GLN A 162 18.60 -19.32 1.57
CA GLN A 162 18.69 -18.76 0.24
C GLN A 162 19.49 -17.47 0.29
N VAL A 163 20.38 -17.28 -0.68
CA VAL A 163 21.03 -16.01 -0.97
C VAL A 163 20.70 -15.67 -2.41
N ALA A 164 20.16 -14.48 -2.65
CA ALA A 164 19.79 -14.04 -3.99
C ALA A 164 20.10 -12.56 -4.19
N ASN A 165 20.50 -12.20 -5.42
CA ASN A 165 20.61 -10.81 -5.84
C ASN A 165 19.29 -10.40 -6.51
N ALA A 166 18.55 -9.50 -5.85
CA ALA A 166 17.34 -8.92 -6.37
C ALA A 166 17.68 -7.58 -7.06
N THR A 167 17.29 -7.46 -8.33
CA THR A 167 17.51 -6.25 -9.15
C THR A 167 16.22 -5.45 -9.29
N ALA A 168 16.32 -4.22 -9.81
CA ALA A 168 15.15 -3.38 -10.03
C ALA A 168 14.02 -4.13 -10.76
N GLY A 169 12.83 -4.13 -10.17
CA GLY A 169 11.65 -4.86 -10.62
C GLY A 169 11.48 -6.27 -10.02
N ASP A 170 12.45 -6.78 -9.24
CA ASP A 170 12.34 -8.06 -8.54
C ASP A 170 11.63 -7.91 -7.20
N ILE A 171 11.11 -9.04 -6.71
CA ILE A 171 10.28 -9.14 -5.51
C ILE A 171 10.87 -10.21 -4.57
N TRP A 172 10.66 -10.03 -3.27
CA TRP A 172 10.82 -11.10 -2.27
C TRP A 172 9.65 -11.09 -1.30
N TYR A 173 9.50 -12.20 -0.60
CA TYR A 173 8.53 -12.33 0.49
C TYR A 173 9.17 -13.07 1.66
N PHE A 174 9.22 -12.43 2.82
CA PHE A 174 9.68 -13.04 4.07
C PHE A 174 8.47 -13.34 4.95
N PRO A 175 8.18 -14.64 5.21
CA PRO A 175 7.12 -14.99 6.14
C PRO A 175 7.41 -14.45 7.55
N LYS A 176 6.35 -14.21 8.30
CA LYS A 176 6.42 -13.80 9.72
C LYS A 176 7.46 -14.60 10.51
N GLY A 177 8.32 -13.90 11.24
CA GLY A 177 9.28 -14.49 12.16
C GLY A 177 10.55 -15.05 11.50
N GLN A 178 10.71 -14.95 10.21
CA GLN A 178 11.85 -15.54 9.51
C GLN A 178 13.02 -14.56 9.46
N PRO A 179 14.24 -15.00 9.89
CA PRO A 179 15.42 -14.16 9.93
C PRO A 179 15.96 -13.87 8.53
N HIS A 180 16.34 -12.62 8.32
CA HIS A 180 16.87 -12.14 7.04
C HIS A 180 17.84 -10.98 7.20
N VAL A 181 18.52 -10.66 6.11
CA VAL A 181 19.44 -9.52 5.98
C VAL A 181 19.43 -9.03 4.53
N ILE A 182 19.56 -7.72 4.33
CA ILE A 182 19.58 -7.09 3.01
C ILE A 182 20.85 -6.26 2.89
N GLN A 183 21.61 -6.42 1.80
CA GLN A 183 22.83 -5.66 1.54
C GLN A 183 22.77 -4.95 0.18
N GLY A 184 23.15 -3.67 0.13
CA GLY A 184 23.30 -2.90 -1.09
C GLY A 184 24.53 -3.35 -1.89
N VAL A 185 24.37 -3.62 -3.18
CA VAL A 185 25.44 -4.08 -4.08
C VAL A 185 25.96 -2.95 -4.95
N GLU A 186 25.09 -2.10 -5.47
CA GLU A 186 25.40 -0.96 -6.30
C GLU A 186 25.71 0.30 -5.46
N ASP A 187 26.16 1.36 -6.08
CA ASP A 187 26.44 2.63 -5.38
C ASP A 187 25.17 3.27 -4.78
N SER A 188 24.00 3.02 -5.38
CA SER A 188 22.67 3.41 -4.90
C SER A 188 21.70 2.27 -5.11
N ASN A 189 21.04 1.83 -4.04
CA ASN A 189 20.06 0.76 -4.07
C ASN A 189 18.82 1.21 -3.31
N GLU A 190 17.68 1.16 -3.98
CA GLU A 190 16.40 1.57 -3.40
C GLU A 190 15.38 0.44 -3.50
N TYR A 191 14.64 0.23 -2.43
CA TYR A 191 13.59 -0.76 -2.40
C TYR A 191 12.45 -0.33 -1.49
N LEU A 192 11.27 -0.79 -1.84
CA LEU A 192 10.05 -0.63 -1.08
C LEU A 192 9.80 -1.90 -0.27
N LEU A 193 9.46 -1.76 0.99
CA LEU A 193 8.92 -2.82 1.83
C LEU A 193 7.45 -2.55 2.12
N VAL A 194 6.67 -3.63 2.18
CA VAL A 194 5.28 -3.62 2.61
C VAL A 194 5.08 -4.72 3.65
N PHE A 195 4.46 -4.36 4.77
CA PHE A 195 4.21 -5.23 5.92
C PHE A 195 2.71 -5.44 6.10
N ASP A 196 2.30 -6.66 6.49
CA ASP A 196 0.91 -7.00 6.82
C ASP A 196 0.51 -6.57 8.25
N ALA A 197 1.03 -5.41 8.68
CA ALA A 197 0.73 -4.78 9.97
C ALA A 197 0.98 -3.27 9.86
N GLY A 198 -0.04 -2.47 10.09
CA GLY A 198 0.04 -1.00 10.01
C GLY A 198 0.99 -0.36 11.03
N ASP A 199 1.31 -1.07 12.07
CA ASP A 199 2.14 -0.67 13.21
C ASP A 199 3.49 -1.39 13.29
N PHE A 200 3.99 -1.99 12.19
CA PHE A 200 5.18 -2.87 12.17
C PHE A 200 6.43 -2.30 12.83
N ALA A 201 6.58 -0.97 12.90
CA ALA A 201 7.71 -0.29 13.51
C ALA A 201 7.56 -0.05 15.02
N ASN A 202 6.42 -0.42 15.63
CA ASN A 202 6.24 -0.32 17.07
C ASN A 202 7.20 -1.24 17.83
N GLU A 203 7.47 -0.88 19.09
CA GLU A 203 8.34 -1.67 19.98
C GLU A 203 7.87 -3.13 20.05
N GLY A 204 8.83 -4.06 19.90
CA GLY A 204 8.57 -5.50 19.96
C GLY A 204 8.01 -6.13 18.69
N LEU A 205 7.98 -5.41 17.55
CA LEU A 205 7.56 -5.97 16.26
C LEU A 205 8.72 -6.22 15.30
N THR A 206 9.87 -5.54 15.48
CA THR A 206 11.13 -5.79 14.76
C THR A 206 12.20 -6.18 15.77
N PHE A 207 12.87 -7.31 15.51
CA PHE A 207 13.83 -7.94 16.40
C PHE A 207 15.20 -7.99 15.74
N ASN A 208 16.16 -7.24 16.26
CA ASN A 208 17.52 -7.18 15.73
C ASN A 208 18.45 -8.13 16.51
N VAL A 209 19.33 -8.84 15.81
CA VAL A 209 20.21 -9.86 16.41
C VAL A 209 21.26 -9.24 17.36
N ASP A 210 21.79 -8.07 17.03
CA ASP A 210 22.75 -7.35 17.87
C ASP A 210 22.10 -6.89 19.19
N ASP A 211 20.87 -6.41 19.14
CA ASP A 211 20.11 -6.04 20.33
C ASP A 211 19.87 -7.25 21.24
N TRP A 212 19.47 -8.39 20.67
CA TRP A 212 19.33 -9.63 21.42
C TRP A 212 20.63 -10.06 22.09
N LEU A 213 21.75 -10.05 21.36
CA LEU A 213 23.07 -10.45 21.91
C LEU A 213 23.54 -9.51 23.04
N THR A 214 23.34 -8.18 22.86
CA THR A 214 23.77 -7.21 23.90
C THR A 214 22.93 -7.27 25.18
N HIS A 215 21.72 -7.82 25.12
CA HIS A 215 20.83 -8.04 26.27
C HIS A 215 20.83 -9.50 26.78
N THR A 216 21.79 -10.31 26.33
CA THR A 216 21.97 -11.69 26.80
C THR A 216 23.24 -11.80 27.67
N PRO A 217 23.21 -12.47 28.86
CA PRO A 217 24.40 -12.67 29.68
C PRO A 217 25.53 -13.32 28.91
N ALA A 218 26.75 -12.79 29.02
CA ALA A 218 27.92 -13.25 28.27
C ALA A 218 28.17 -14.76 28.37
N GLU A 219 28.03 -15.33 29.56
CA GLU A 219 28.20 -16.78 29.79
C GLU A 219 27.17 -17.63 29.03
N VAL A 220 25.98 -17.09 28.79
CA VAL A 220 24.92 -17.74 27.96
C VAL A 220 25.29 -17.72 26.49
N ILE A 221 25.79 -16.57 26.01
CA ILE A 221 26.27 -16.40 24.62
C ILE A 221 27.43 -17.37 24.36
N LEU A 222 28.48 -17.35 25.21
CA LEU A 222 29.65 -18.22 25.05
C LEU A 222 29.27 -19.70 25.06
N LYS A 223 28.36 -20.10 25.95
CA LYS A 223 27.83 -21.46 26.01
C LYS A 223 27.05 -21.84 24.75
N ASN A 224 26.19 -20.94 24.25
CA ASN A 224 25.38 -21.15 23.04
C ASN A 224 26.24 -21.37 21.80
N PHE A 225 27.36 -20.62 21.70
CA PHE A 225 28.29 -20.70 20.57
C PHE A 225 29.42 -21.70 20.77
N GLY A 226 29.44 -22.45 21.88
CA GLY A 226 30.46 -23.45 22.18
C GLY A 226 31.85 -22.85 22.38
N LEU A 227 31.94 -21.63 22.88
CA LEU A 227 33.17 -20.90 23.08
C LEU A 227 33.72 -21.08 24.53
N ASP A 228 35.04 -20.90 24.68
CA ASP A 228 35.68 -20.87 26.01
C ASP A 228 35.13 -19.69 26.84
N ASN A 229 34.97 -19.87 28.14
CA ASN A 229 34.44 -18.87 29.07
C ASN A 229 35.26 -17.56 29.12
N ARG A 230 36.46 -17.54 28.56
CA ARG A 230 37.34 -16.37 28.47
C ARG A 230 37.37 -15.77 27.06
N SER A 231 36.57 -16.27 26.16
CA SER A 231 36.50 -15.71 24.81
C SER A 231 35.92 -14.28 24.83
N THR A 232 36.56 -13.39 24.08
CA THR A 232 36.12 -12.00 23.86
C THR A 232 35.44 -11.81 22.48
N ALA A 233 35.05 -12.90 21.84
CA ALA A 233 34.56 -12.90 20.45
C ALA A 233 33.33 -12.01 20.27
N PHE A 234 32.48 -11.84 21.28
CA PHE A 234 31.25 -11.04 21.23
C PHE A 234 31.32 -9.73 22.03
N ASP A 235 32.48 -9.36 22.61
CA ASP A 235 32.64 -8.14 23.42
C ASP A 235 32.44 -6.86 22.60
N HIS A 236 32.54 -6.95 21.29
CA HIS A 236 32.44 -5.82 20.36
C HIS A 236 31.13 -5.81 19.52
N VAL A 237 30.14 -6.63 19.89
CA VAL A 237 28.82 -6.53 19.28
C VAL A 237 28.29 -5.11 19.57
N PRO A 238 28.02 -4.30 18.55
CA PRO A 238 27.57 -2.93 18.80
C PRO A 238 26.20 -2.97 19.49
N PRO A 239 25.99 -2.10 20.49
CA PRO A 239 24.63 -1.88 20.97
C PRO A 239 23.80 -1.38 19.80
N ASN A 240 22.53 -1.79 19.75
CA ASN A 240 21.62 -1.42 18.68
C ASN A 240 21.37 0.09 18.65
N PHE A 241 22.01 0.81 17.75
CA PHE A 241 21.79 2.25 17.54
C PHE A 241 21.30 2.62 16.15
N GLY A 242 21.06 1.67 15.27
CA GLY A 242 20.61 1.94 13.92
C GLY A 242 20.16 0.69 13.20
N SER A 243 19.37 0.90 12.16
CA SER A 243 18.87 -0.19 11.32
C SER A 243 19.81 -0.53 10.17
N ILE A 244 20.81 0.33 9.89
CA ILE A 244 21.72 0.20 8.74
C ILE A 244 23.17 0.25 9.21
N ASN A 245 23.92 -0.81 8.91
CA ASN A 245 25.36 -0.89 9.15
C ASN A 245 26.14 -0.67 7.85
N THR A 246 27.29 0.00 7.92
CA THR A 246 28.22 0.09 6.78
C THR A 246 29.10 -1.15 6.72
N GLY A 247 29.36 -1.64 5.50
CA GLY A 247 30.20 -2.83 5.29
C GLY A 247 30.80 -2.86 3.88
N LYS A 248 31.32 -4.02 3.52
CA LYS A 248 31.74 -4.36 2.17
C LYS A 248 30.76 -5.35 1.58
N VAL A 249 30.58 -5.33 0.27
CA VAL A 249 29.77 -6.36 -0.39
C VAL A 249 30.34 -7.74 -0.05
N ALA A 250 29.47 -8.65 0.38
CA ALA A 250 29.87 -10.01 0.71
C ALA A 250 30.21 -10.78 -0.58
N ASP A 251 31.34 -11.47 -0.60
CA ASP A 251 31.84 -12.20 -1.77
C ASP A 251 31.46 -13.69 -1.75
N GLU A 252 31.03 -14.23 -0.61
CA GLU A 252 30.78 -15.65 -0.43
C GLU A 252 29.34 -15.90 0.03
N SER A 253 28.77 -17.00 -0.47
CA SER A 253 27.50 -17.56 0.00
C SER A 253 27.78 -18.86 0.78
N VAL A 254 26.87 -19.22 1.68
CA VAL A 254 26.96 -20.45 2.48
C VAL A 254 25.84 -21.40 2.05
N ASP A 255 26.21 -22.62 1.69
CA ASP A 255 25.24 -23.69 1.44
C ASP A 255 24.81 -24.36 2.73
N SER A 256 23.51 -24.48 2.94
CA SER A 256 22.97 -25.22 4.08
C SER A 256 23.10 -26.74 3.87
N PRO A 257 23.52 -27.50 4.90
CA PRO A 257 23.46 -28.96 4.86
C PRO A 257 22.01 -29.50 4.80
N PHE A 258 21.02 -28.66 5.06
CA PHE A 258 19.58 -29.00 5.00
C PHE A 258 18.93 -28.60 3.67
N GLY A 259 19.71 -28.01 2.75
CA GLY A 259 19.27 -27.63 1.41
C GLY A 259 18.97 -26.14 1.23
N GLN A 260 18.52 -25.79 0.04
CA GLN A 260 18.26 -24.42 -0.39
C GLN A 260 16.75 -24.17 -0.54
N LEU A 261 16.32 -22.95 -0.28
CA LEU A 261 14.96 -22.48 -0.60
C LEU A 261 14.90 -22.19 -2.11
N THR A 262 14.41 -23.13 -2.89
CA THR A 262 14.35 -23.02 -4.37
C THR A 262 13.00 -23.44 -4.92
N GLY A 263 12.73 -23.08 -6.18
CA GLY A 263 11.45 -23.40 -6.83
C GLY A 263 10.26 -22.83 -6.06
N ASN A 264 9.27 -23.66 -5.77
CA ASN A 264 8.07 -23.24 -5.02
C ASN A 264 8.35 -22.84 -3.54
N ALA A 265 9.52 -23.17 -3.00
CA ALA A 265 9.94 -22.75 -1.66
C ALA A 265 10.85 -21.51 -1.68
N SER A 266 11.18 -20.97 -2.83
CA SER A 266 11.96 -19.73 -2.95
C SER A 266 11.20 -18.54 -2.37
N TRP A 267 11.88 -17.73 -1.59
CA TRP A 267 11.35 -16.46 -1.06
C TRP A 267 11.72 -15.27 -1.95
N TYR A 268 12.43 -15.51 -3.03
CA TYR A 268 12.77 -14.55 -4.07
C TYR A 268 12.03 -14.88 -5.36
N PHE A 269 11.52 -13.85 -6.02
CA PHE A 269 10.79 -13.95 -7.28
C PHE A 269 11.34 -12.95 -8.32
N PRO A 270 11.87 -13.40 -9.47
CA PRO A 270 12.47 -12.54 -10.49
C PRO A 270 11.41 -11.85 -11.36
N ALA A 271 10.58 -10.98 -10.78
CA ALA A 271 9.48 -10.31 -11.47
C ALA A 271 9.97 -9.36 -12.57
N SER A 272 11.24 -8.90 -12.50
CA SER A 272 11.86 -8.13 -13.59
C SER A 272 11.88 -8.90 -14.90
N LYS A 273 11.98 -10.23 -14.86
CA LYS A 273 12.03 -11.13 -16.02
C LYS A 273 10.65 -11.56 -16.54
N MET A 274 9.56 -11.21 -15.81
CA MET A 274 8.21 -11.47 -16.31
C MET A 274 7.86 -10.53 -17.46
N GLU A 275 7.16 -11.07 -18.45
CA GLU A 275 6.53 -10.24 -19.47
C GLU A 275 5.27 -9.54 -18.91
N PHE A 276 5.01 -8.33 -19.37
CA PHE A 276 3.77 -7.63 -19.05
C PHE A 276 2.60 -8.24 -19.82
N THR A 277 1.54 -8.61 -19.11
CA THR A 277 0.26 -8.98 -19.71
C THR A 277 -0.44 -7.72 -20.23
N GLN A 278 -0.77 -7.69 -21.51
CA GLN A 278 -1.52 -6.57 -22.09
C GLN A 278 -2.98 -6.61 -21.61
N ALA A 279 -3.48 -5.49 -21.11
CA ALA A 279 -4.87 -5.39 -20.70
C ALA A 279 -5.81 -5.43 -21.92
N PRO A 280 -6.92 -6.20 -21.89
CA PRO A 280 -7.88 -6.28 -23.00
C PRO A 280 -8.45 -4.92 -23.42
N GLY A 281 -8.62 -3.98 -22.48
CA GLY A 281 -9.05 -2.61 -22.74
C GLY A 281 -8.04 -1.73 -23.47
N GLY A 282 -6.82 -2.22 -23.73
CA GLY A 282 -5.79 -1.57 -24.54
C GLY A 282 -5.09 -0.37 -23.87
N GLY A 283 -5.51 0.03 -22.68
CA GLY A 283 -5.02 1.21 -21.96
C GLY A 283 -3.71 1.00 -21.20
N GLY A 284 -3.16 -0.23 -21.17
CA GLY A 284 -1.96 -0.50 -20.42
C GLY A 284 -1.64 -1.97 -20.32
N SER A 285 -0.83 -2.32 -19.32
CA SER A 285 -0.36 -3.67 -19.07
C SER A 285 -0.04 -3.87 -17.59
N TYR A 286 0.03 -5.10 -17.14
CA TYR A 286 0.33 -5.43 -15.74
C TYR A 286 1.14 -6.70 -15.60
N LYS A 287 1.82 -6.87 -14.46
CA LYS A 287 2.40 -8.13 -14.00
C LYS A 287 1.70 -8.48 -12.69
N ARG A 288 1.17 -9.69 -12.57
CA ARG A 288 0.56 -10.20 -11.34
C ARG A 288 1.51 -11.18 -10.68
N VAL A 289 1.77 -10.96 -9.40
CA VAL A 289 2.59 -11.85 -8.56
C VAL A 289 1.78 -12.20 -7.32
N ASP A 290 1.29 -13.41 -7.28
CA ASP A 290 0.47 -13.96 -6.20
C ASP A 290 0.81 -15.44 -5.95
N SER A 291 0.11 -16.12 -5.04
CA SER A 291 0.43 -17.50 -4.65
C SER A 291 0.36 -18.49 -5.82
N THR A 292 -0.27 -18.15 -6.94
CA THR A 292 -0.35 -19.02 -8.12
C THR A 292 0.98 -19.13 -8.88
N ASN A 293 1.83 -18.10 -8.81
CA ASN A 293 3.16 -18.08 -9.43
C ASN A 293 4.31 -17.82 -8.44
N PHE A 294 3.99 -17.33 -7.25
CA PHE A 294 4.91 -17.15 -6.13
C PHE A 294 4.34 -17.80 -4.85
N PRO A 295 4.37 -19.13 -4.72
CA PRO A 295 3.59 -19.90 -3.74
C PRO A 295 3.84 -19.58 -2.27
N VAL A 296 5.00 -19.01 -1.92
CA VAL A 296 5.33 -18.62 -0.53
C VAL A 296 4.62 -17.34 -0.10
N SER A 297 4.20 -16.49 -1.04
CA SER A 297 3.54 -15.21 -0.78
C SER A 297 2.05 -15.42 -0.47
N GLN A 298 1.77 -15.80 0.79
CA GLN A 298 0.45 -16.23 1.24
C GLN A 298 -0.36 -15.15 1.95
N LYS A 299 0.27 -13.99 2.27
CA LYS A 299 -0.36 -12.93 3.04
C LYS A 299 -0.29 -11.56 2.37
N ILE A 300 0.70 -11.37 1.51
CA ILE A 300 0.90 -10.13 0.76
C ILE A 300 1.18 -10.51 -0.69
N VAL A 301 0.35 -10.06 -1.58
CA VAL A 301 0.52 -10.27 -3.03
C VAL A 301 0.35 -8.95 -3.76
N GLY A 302 0.79 -8.88 -5.02
CA GLY A 302 0.71 -7.59 -5.72
C GLY A 302 0.68 -7.67 -7.23
N GLN A 303 0.40 -6.51 -7.81
CA GLN A 303 0.52 -6.26 -9.24
C GLN A 303 1.40 -5.04 -9.48
N ILE A 304 2.21 -5.11 -10.54
CA ILE A 304 2.92 -3.96 -11.11
C ILE A 304 2.09 -3.49 -12.29
N VAL A 305 1.54 -2.29 -12.21
CA VAL A 305 0.59 -1.77 -13.19
C VAL A 305 1.21 -0.62 -13.98
N ARG A 306 1.02 -0.65 -15.28
CA ARG A 306 1.37 0.42 -16.21
C ARG A 306 0.13 0.90 -16.94
N VAL A 307 -0.21 2.18 -16.81
CA VAL A 307 -1.34 2.81 -17.49
C VAL A 307 -0.80 3.85 -18.48
N LYS A 308 -1.17 3.71 -19.74
CA LYS A 308 -0.81 4.65 -20.80
C LYS A 308 -1.40 6.04 -20.54
N PRO A 309 -0.87 7.11 -21.20
CA PRO A 309 -1.44 8.45 -21.08
C PRO A 309 -2.96 8.47 -21.26
N ARG A 310 -3.67 9.14 -20.36
CA ARG A 310 -5.14 9.24 -20.32
C ARG A 310 -5.90 7.91 -20.27
N GLY A 311 -5.21 6.81 -20.05
CA GLY A 311 -5.85 5.53 -19.76
C GLY A 311 -6.31 5.46 -18.31
N MET A 312 -7.07 4.43 -17.97
CA MET A 312 -7.51 4.21 -16.61
C MET A 312 -7.65 2.72 -16.28
N ARG A 313 -7.24 2.34 -15.07
CA ARG A 313 -7.68 1.12 -14.42
C ARG A 313 -9.20 1.22 -14.29
N GLU A 314 -9.94 0.25 -14.83
CA GLU A 314 -11.40 0.33 -14.91
C GLU A 314 -12.06 0.44 -13.53
N MET A 315 -13.31 0.87 -13.48
CA MET A 315 -14.09 0.87 -12.23
C MET A 315 -14.29 -0.57 -11.73
N HIS A 316 -13.81 -0.85 -10.52
CA HIS A 316 -13.81 -2.18 -9.94
C HIS A 316 -13.78 -2.12 -8.41
N TRP A 317 -13.82 -3.27 -7.75
CA TRP A 317 -13.55 -3.45 -6.32
C TRP A 317 -12.89 -4.79 -6.06
N HIS A 318 -12.21 -4.91 -4.92
CA HIS A 318 -11.57 -6.13 -4.46
C HIS A 318 -12.43 -6.77 -3.36
N PRO A 319 -12.95 -8.01 -3.56
CA PRO A 319 -13.79 -8.67 -2.58
C PRO A 319 -13.01 -9.38 -1.46
N ASN A 320 -11.71 -9.60 -1.63
CA ASN A 320 -10.90 -10.48 -0.80
C ASN A 320 -9.76 -9.78 -0.04
N GLY A 321 -9.68 -8.46 -0.06
CA GLY A 321 -8.64 -7.75 0.67
C GLY A 321 -8.66 -6.24 0.52
N VAL A 322 -7.99 -5.57 1.45
CA VAL A 322 -7.62 -4.17 1.37
C VAL A 322 -6.56 -4.00 0.30
N GLU A 323 -6.63 -2.92 -0.45
CA GLU A 323 -5.62 -2.55 -1.44
C GLU A 323 -4.74 -1.45 -0.89
N TRP A 324 -3.42 -1.70 -0.83
CA TRP A 324 -2.41 -0.69 -0.55
C TRP A 324 -1.68 -0.34 -1.85
N LEU A 325 -1.48 0.93 -2.10
CA LEU A 325 -0.94 1.46 -3.35
C LEU A 325 0.38 2.19 -3.11
N TYR A 326 1.30 2.08 -4.07
CA TYR A 326 2.49 2.91 -4.17
C TYR A 326 2.67 3.43 -5.59
N PHE A 327 2.67 4.74 -5.75
CA PHE A 327 2.85 5.40 -7.04
C PHE A 327 4.34 5.62 -7.30
N GLN A 328 4.88 4.83 -8.24
CA GLN A 328 6.31 4.84 -8.55
C GLN A 328 6.69 5.98 -9.49
N SER A 329 5.85 6.27 -10.49
CA SER A 329 6.07 7.38 -11.43
C SER A 329 4.80 7.78 -12.16
N GLY A 330 4.70 9.04 -12.54
CA GLY A 330 3.56 9.61 -13.25
C GLY A 330 2.55 10.28 -12.31
N THR A 331 1.42 10.69 -12.86
CA THR A 331 0.34 11.36 -12.12
C THR A 331 -0.97 10.62 -12.28
N ALA A 332 -1.71 10.47 -11.19
CA ALA A 332 -2.95 9.73 -11.19
C ALA A 332 -4.07 10.48 -10.45
N ARG A 333 -5.29 10.08 -10.75
CA ARG A 333 -6.49 10.46 -10.00
C ARG A 333 -7.34 9.24 -9.75
N ALA A 334 -7.80 9.09 -8.51
CA ALA A 334 -8.75 8.05 -8.15
C ALA A 334 -9.92 8.63 -7.37
N THR A 335 -11.12 8.11 -7.58
CA THR A 335 -12.25 8.33 -6.68
C THR A 335 -12.56 7.03 -5.99
N VAL A 336 -12.63 7.06 -4.65
CA VAL A 336 -12.99 5.92 -3.82
C VAL A 336 -14.41 6.11 -3.29
N TRP A 337 -15.26 5.13 -3.51
CA TRP A 337 -16.65 5.09 -3.06
C TRP A 337 -16.85 4.04 -1.97
N LEU A 338 -17.28 4.48 -0.80
CA LEU A 338 -17.48 3.65 0.40
C LEU A 338 -18.96 3.30 0.66
N GLY A 339 -19.84 3.47 -0.33
CA GLY A 339 -21.28 3.25 -0.19
C GLY A 339 -22.02 4.45 0.40
N ALA A 340 -23.38 4.40 0.37
CA ALA A 340 -24.28 5.38 0.97
C ALA A 340 -23.99 6.86 0.59
N GLY A 341 -23.45 7.11 -0.61
CA GLY A 341 -23.10 8.46 -1.07
C GLY A 341 -21.77 9.01 -0.56
N ASN A 342 -20.97 8.18 0.15
CA ASN A 342 -19.64 8.57 0.57
C ASN A 342 -18.65 8.30 -0.57
N ALA A 343 -18.11 9.35 -1.17
CA ALA A 343 -17.09 9.27 -2.20
C ALA A 343 -16.12 10.43 -2.07
N ARG A 344 -14.83 10.17 -2.32
CA ARG A 344 -13.79 11.20 -2.32
C ARG A 344 -12.75 10.93 -3.38
N THR A 345 -12.33 12.00 -4.03
CA THR A 345 -11.32 11.99 -5.08
C THR A 345 -9.97 12.44 -4.52
N PHE A 346 -8.93 11.72 -4.95
CA PHE A 346 -7.54 11.95 -4.57
C PHE A 346 -6.68 12.06 -5.82
N ASP A 347 -5.68 12.93 -5.77
CA ASP A 347 -4.63 13.02 -6.79
C ASP A 347 -3.33 12.41 -6.24
N PHE A 348 -2.54 11.78 -7.11
CA PHE A 348 -1.32 11.06 -6.74
C PHE A 348 -0.18 11.43 -7.67
N THR A 349 1.03 11.40 -7.11
CA THR A 349 2.30 11.56 -7.82
C THR A 349 3.37 10.62 -7.24
N ASP A 350 4.58 10.66 -7.78
CA ASP A 350 5.70 9.82 -7.36
C ASP A 350 5.93 9.86 -5.85
N GLY A 351 6.04 8.69 -5.23
CA GLY A 351 6.29 8.55 -3.80
C GLY A 351 5.04 8.66 -2.93
N ASP A 352 3.86 8.81 -3.51
CA ASP A 352 2.60 8.74 -2.78
C ASP A 352 2.18 7.29 -2.54
N THR A 353 1.50 7.07 -1.40
CA THR A 353 0.83 5.82 -1.06
C THR A 353 -0.66 6.05 -0.85
N ALA A 354 -1.44 5.00 -0.99
CA ALA A 354 -2.84 5.02 -0.63
C ALA A 354 -3.28 3.69 -0.02
N VAL A 355 -4.39 3.72 0.72
CA VAL A 355 -5.09 2.52 1.14
C VAL A 355 -6.56 2.64 0.72
N PHE A 356 -7.03 1.66 -0.07
CA PHE A 356 -8.44 1.55 -0.44
C PHE A 356 -9.07 0.40 0.34
N PRO A 357 -10.10 0.67 1.16
CA PRO A 357 -10.75 -0.36 1.94
C PRO A 357 -11.33 -1.48 1.07
N ASP A 358 -11.37 -2.68 1.59
CA ASP A 358 -11.99 -3.82 0.93
C ASP A 358 -13.43 -3.49 0.49
N ASN A 359 -13.87 -4.06 -0.62
CA ASN A 359 -15.17 -3.83 -1.23
C ASN A 359 -15.49 -2.36 -1.61
N SER A 360 -14.55 -1.44 -1.48
CA SER A 360 -14.75 -0.05 -1.97
C SER A 360 -14.66 0.03 -3.50
N GLY A 361 -15.65 0.64 -4.13
CA GLY A 361 -15.63 0.89 -5.58
C GLY A 361 -14.65 2.00 -5.91
N HIS A 362 -13.75 1.77 -6.87
CA HIS A 362 -12.76 2.78 -7.28
C HIS A 362 -12.30 2.60 -8.73
N TYR A 363 -11.53 3.56 -9.19
CA TYR A 363 -10.76 3.56 -10.44
C TYR A 363 -9.46 4.33 -10.23
N ILE A 364 -8.46 4.11 -11.11
CA ILE A 364 -7.23 4.90 -11.13
C ILE A 364 -6.98 5.38 -12.56
N GLU A 365 -7.05 6.69 -12.78
CA GLU A 365 -6.85 7.34 -14.07
C GLU A 365 -5.45 7.93 -14.16
N ASN A 366 -4.76 7.68 -15.28
CA ASN A 366 -3.55 8.42 -15.61
C ASN A 366 -3.94 9.82 -16.11
N THR A 367 -3.53 10.85 -15.40
CA THR A 367 -3.88 12.25 -15.71
C THR A 367 -2.91 12.90 -16.69
N SER A 368 -1.78 12.26 -17.01
CA SER A 368 -0.81 12.77 -17.99
C SER A 368 -1.29 12.59 -19.42
N ASP A 369 -1.02 13.58 -20.28
CA ASP A 369 -1.22 13.52 -21.72
C ASP A 369 -0.11 12.74 -22.44
N THR A 370 1.07 12.59 -21.82
CA THR A 370 2.30 12.13 -22.49
C THR A 370 2.98 10.97 -21.80
N ASP A 371 2.89 10.87 -20.48
CA ASP A 371 3.70 9.98 -19.69
C ASP A 371 2.88 8.80 -19.16
N ASP A 372 3.50 7.62 -19.15
CA ASP A 372 2.91 6.45 -18.51
C ASP A 372 2.86 6.63 -16.98
N LEU A 373 1.82 6.10 -16.38
CA LEU A 373 1.72 5.92 -14.94
C LEU A 373 2.19 4.52 -14.58
N PHE A 374 3.10 4.41 -13.60
CA PHE A 374 3.51 3.15 -12.97
C PHE A 374 3.18 3.18 -11.49
N TYR A 375 2.51 2.13 -11.02
CA TYR A 375 2.22 1.96 -9.61
C TYR A 375 2.10 0.48 -9.23
N LEU A 376 2.18 0.22 -7.94
CA LEU A 376 1.98 -1.10 -7.35
C LEU A 376 0.60 -1.15 -6.68
N GLU A 377 -0.13 -2.23 -6.90
CA GLU A 377 -1.32 -2.66 -6.16
C GLU A 377 -0.91 -3.82 -5.27
N ILE A 378 -1.06 -3.69 -3.95
CA ILE A 378 -0.67 -4.68 -2.96
C ILE A 378 -1.90 -5.08 -2.13
N PHE A 379 -2.08 -6.38 -1.89
CA PHE A 379 -3.27 -6.93 -1.24
C PHE A 379 -2.90 -7.81 -0.06
N ASN A 380 -3.67 -7.75 1.03
CA ASN A 380 -3.55 -8.66 2.18
C ASN A 380 -4.30 -9.98 1.92
N SER A 381 -3.90 -10.65 0.87
CA SER A 381 -4.50 -11.87 0.35
C SER A 381 -3.43 -12.82 -0.18
N ASP A 382 -3.79 -14.03 -0.56
CA ASP A 382 -2.92 -14.97 -1.26
C ASP A 382 -3.08 -14.91 -2.79
N VAL A 383 -4.19 -14.34 -3.28
CA VAL A 383 -4.47 -14.14 -4.71
C VAL A 383 -5.06 -12.76 -4.96
N VAL A 384 -4.82 -12.22 -6.15
CA VAL A 384 -5.41 -10.95 -6.57
C VAL A 384 -6.76 -11.20 -7.22
N GLU A 385 -7.83 -10.76 -6.57
CA GLU A 385 -9.19 -10.82 -7.10
C GLU A 385 -9.77 -9.41 -7.27
N ASP A 386 -10.48 -9.18 -8.35
CA ASP A 386 -11.26 -7.98 -8.58
C ASP A 386 -12.57 -8.26 -9.32
N VAL A 387 -13.57 -7.44 -9.11
CA VAL A 387 -14.86 -7.47 -9.82
C VAL A 387 -15.00 -6.21 -10.66
N SER A 388 -15.04 -6.38 -11.98
CA SER A 388 -15.23 -5.28 -12.93
C SER A 388 -16.67 -4.82 -12.96
N LEU A 389 -16.92 -3.52 -12.82
CA LEU A 389 -18.25 -2.94 -12.96
C LEU A 389 -18.83 -3.17 -14.36
N ILE A 390 -18.03 -2.96 -15.41
CA ILE A 390 -18.48 -3.14 -16.81
C ILE A 390 -18.90 -4.59 -17.04
N GLN A 391 -18.08 -5.56 -16.62
CA GLN A 391 -18.35 -6.97 -16.80
C GLN A 391 -19.58 -7.41 -16.00
N TRP A 392 -19.75 -6.93 -14.79
CA TRP A 392 -20.92 -7.23 -13.97
C TRP A 392 -22.21 -6.76 -14.65
N LEU A 393 -22.25 -5.51 -15.11
CA LEU A 393 -23.43 -4.97 -15.83
C LEU A 393 -23.69 -5.70 -17.14
N ALA A 394 -22.64 -6.06 -17.91
CA ALA A 394 -22.74 -6.78 -19.18
C ALA A 394 -23.26 -8.22 -19.04
N LEU A 395 -23.02 -8.86 -17.89
CA LEU A 395 -23.41 -10.24 -17.58
C LEU A 395 -24.71 -10.34 -16.77
N THR A 396 -25.29 -9.20 -16.37
CA THR A 396 -26.61 -9.12 -15.75
C THR A 396 -27.69 -9.00 -16.84
N PRO A 397 -28.90 -9.59 -16.69
CA PRO A 397 -29.96 -9.44 -17.67
C PRO A 397 -30.20 -7.96 -18.04
N PRO A 398 -30.11 -7.60 -19.33
CA PRO A 398 -30.09 -6.16 -19.74
C PRO A 398 -31.32 -5.36 -19.30
N ASP A 399 -32.50 -5.99 -19.25
CA ASP A 399 -33.72 -5.33 -18.80
C ASP A 399 -33.68 -4.97 -17.31
N LEU A 400 -33.01 -5.77 -16.46
CA LEU A 400 -32.81 -5.46 -15.05
C LEU A 400 -31.88 -4.26 -14.88
N VAL A 401 -30.73 -4.27 -15.58
CA VAL A 401 -29.78 -3.15 -15.54
C VAL A 401 -30.43 -1.86 -16.04
N SER A 402 -31.17 -1.94 -17.16
CA SER A 402 -31.91 -0.83 -17.73
C SER A 402 -32.89 -0.20 -16.74
N GLN A 403 -33.66 -1.03 -16.03
CA GLN A 403 -34.64 -0.58 -15.03
C GLN A 403 -33.95 0.08 -13.80
N VAL A 404 -32.86 -0.50 -13.32
CA VAL A 404 -32.15 0.01 -12.14
C VAL A 404 -31.42 1.31 -12.44
N LEU A 405 -30.71 1.38 -13.57
CA LEU A 405 -29.86 2.53 -13.92
C LEU A 405 -30.57 3.59 -14.79
N ASN A 406 -31.79 3.30 -15.26
CA ASN A 406 -32.52 4.13 -16.20
C ASN A 406 -31.74 4.47 -17.49
N VAL A 407 -31.03 3.47 -18.02
CA VAL A 407 -30.30 3.53 -19.30
C VAL A 407 -30.97 2.63 -20.34
N SER A 408 -30.76 2.88 -21.63
CA SER A 408 -31.36 2.02 -22.64
C SER A 408 -30.79 0.62 -22.64
N VAL A 409 -31.62 -0.39 -22.95
CA VAL A 409 -31.21 -1.79 -23.08
C VAL A 409 -30.08 -1.97 -24.10
N ASP A 410 -30.08 -1.14 -25.18
CA ASP A 410 -29.05 -1.21 -26.22
C ASP A 410 -27.68 -0.78 -25.69
N VAL A 411 -27.63 0.22 -24.81
CA VAL A 411 -26.38 0.62 -24.12
C VAL A 411 -25.84 -0.55 -23.30
N VAL A 412 -26.71 -1.24 -22.53
CA VAL A 412 -26.28 -2.38 -21.71
C VAL A 412 -25.76 -3.54 -22.57
N LYS A 413 -26.47 -3.85 -23.67
CA LYS A 413 -26.07 -4.90 -24.61
C LYS A 413 -24.75 -4.62 -25.33
N ALA A 414 -24.35 -3.36 -25.43
CA ALA A 414 -23.09 -2.94 -26.04
C ALA A 414 -21.88 -3.02 -25.08
N LEU A 415 -22.10 -3.24 -23.78
CA LEU A 415 -21.01 -3.39 -22.81
C LEU A 415 -20.19 -4.64 -23.08
N SER A 416 -18.87 -4.55 -22.84
CA SER A 416 -17.97 -5.70 -22.95
C SER A 416 -18.27 -6.73 -21.86
N LYS A 417 -18.41 -8.00 -22.28
CA LYS A 417 -18.54 -9.13 -21.36
C LYS A 417 -17.19 -9.63 -20.85
N GLU A 418 -16.12 -9.18 -21.46
CA GLU A 418 -14.75 -9.46 -21.03
C GLU A 418 -14.27 -8.33 -20.11
N LYS A 419 -13.58 -8.71 -19.02
CA LYS A 419 -12.93 -7.78 -18.10
C LYS A 419 -11.88 -6.98 -18.87
N GLN A 420 -11.97 -5.66 -18.84
CA GLN A 420 -11.09 -4.79 -19.61
C GLN A 420 -9.78 -4.46 -18.89
N VAL A 421 -9.76 -4.53 -17.59
CA VAL A 421 -8.67 -4.25 -16.65
C VAL A 421 -8.17 -2.81 -16.75
N ILE A 422 -7.60 -2.40 -17.88
CA ILE A 422 -7.11 -1.04 -18.12
C ILE A 422 -7.65 -0.54 -19.45
N LEU A 423 -8.45 0.51 -19.40
CA LEU A 423 -9.08 1.12 -20.56
C LEU A 423 -8.15 2.14 -21.22
N ALA A 424 -8.13 2.15 -22.53
CA ALA A 424 -7.44 3.20 -23.30
C ALA A 424 -8.21 4.51 -23.26
N ALA A 425 -7.49 5.61 -23.42
CA ALA A 425 -8.11 6.91 -23.73
C ALA A 425 -9.04 6.76 -24.92
N LYS A 426 -10.21 7.38 -24.82
CA LYS A 426 -11.07 7.54 -26.00
C LYS A 426 -10.57 8.73 -26.81
N PRO A 427 -10.57 8.63 -28.15
CA PRO A 427 -10.19 9.74 -29.03
C PRO A 427 -11.08 10.96 -28.85
#